data_ba535ceb77824e9489ecf848c92b7405
#
_entry.id   ba535ceb77824e9489ecf848c92b7405
#
_cell.length_a   1.000
_cell.length_b   1.000
_cell.length_c   1.000
_cell.angle_alpha   90.00
_cell.angle_beta   90.00
_cell.angle_gamma   90.00
#
_symmetry.space_group_name_H-M   'P 1'
#
loop_
_entity.id
_entity.type
_entity.pdbx_description
1 polymer ?
#
loop_
_entity_poly.entity_id
_entity_poly.type
_entity_poly.pdbx_seq_one_letter_code
_entity_poly.pdbx_strand_id
1 'polypeptide(L)'
;NAGHMHTENTSAEPLIKRVIPGGEPTGKKVLIIDDDPTISALMQRQLVKNGYAVLIAKSGKEGLSLAKTHQPDVITLDILMPEIDGWSTLRALKADPESRHIPVIMASILDEKNKGFALGAADFLSKPIERDYLISSVQRLIGQKKAATIGVIEDDQDLRFTVKEILEKTGATVLEASHGKEAFSVL
;
A
#
# COMPACT_ATOMS: atom_id res chain seq x y z
N ASN A 1 -48.73 29.99 -8.47
CA ASN A 1 -48.26 28.60 -8.71
C ASN A 1 -46.76 28.61 -8.87
N ALA A 2 -46.06 28.46 -7.78
CA ALA A 2 -44.63 28.37 -7.72
C ALA A 2 -44.24 26.88 -7.70
N GLY A 3 -43.64 26.41 -8.80
CA GLY A 3 -43.04 25.09 -8.87
C GLY A 3 -41.72 25.08 -8.11
N HIS A 4 -41.64 24.26 -7.07
CA HIS A 4 -40.41 23.93 -6.39
C HIS A 4 -39.60 22.96 -7.27
N MET A 5 -38.52 23.43 -7.80
CA MET A 5 -37.49 22.53 -8.38
C MET A 5 -36.64 21.97 -7.23
N HIS A 6 -36.87 20.71 -6.87
CA HIS A 6 -35.93 19.95 -6.09
C HIS A 6 -34.71 19.60 -6.98
N THR A 7 -33.60 20.26 -6.71
CA THR A 7 -32.30 19.81 -7.18
C THR A 7 -31.87 18.64 -6.29
N GLU A 8 -32.07 17.43 -6.78
CA GLU A 8 -31.45 16.24 -6.19
C GLU A 8 -29.93 16.33 -6.41
N ASN A 9 -29.22 16.66 -5.34
CA ASN A 9 -27.77 16.58 -5.28
C ASN A 9 -27.39 15.12 -5.04
N THR A 10 -27.31 14.34 -6.12
CA THR A 10 -26.82 12.96 -6.06
C THR A 10 -25.30 12.99 -6.00
N SER A 11 -24.78 13.23 -4.79
CA SER A 11 -23.40 12.88 -4.48
C SER A 11 -23.32 11.35 -4.47
N ALA A 12 -22.86 10.78 -5.59
CA ALA A 12 -22.58 9.36 -5.69
C ALA A 12 -21.45 9.03 -4.71
N GLU A 13 -21.79 8.53 -3.54
CA GLU A 13 -20.83 7.86 -2.68
C GLU A 13 -20.21 6.71 -3.45
N PRO A 14 -18.84 6.59 -3.45
CA PRO A 14 -18.20 5.45 -4.08
C PRO A 14 -18.74 4.18 -3.42
N LEU A 15 -19.18 3.24 -4.26
CA LEU A 15 -19.71 1.96 -3.83
C LEU A 15 -18.62 1.17 -3.07
N ILE A 16 -18.50 1.43 -1.79
CA ILE A 16 -17.81 0.52 -0.87
C ILE A 16 -18.69 -0.72 -0.80
N LYS A 17 -18.44 -1.66 -1.70
CA LYS A 17 -19.07 -2.98 -1.60
C LYS A 17 -18.53 -3.64 -0.34
N ARG A 18 -19.28 -3.47 0.74
CA ARG A 18 -19.11 -4.21 1.98
C ARG A 18 -19.38 -5.69 1.68
N VAL A 19 -18.33 -6.42 1.31
CA VAL A 19 -18.44 -7.87 1.11
C VAL A 19 -18.21 -8.52 2.46
N ILE A 20 -19.16 -9.35 2.87
CA ILE A 20 -19.14 -10.11 4.11
C ILE A 20 -18.03 -11.18 3.97
N PRO A 21 -17.04 -11.23 4.86
CA PRO A 21 -15.89 -12.10 4.73
C PRO A 21 -16.16 -13.51 5.21
N GLY A 22 -15.50 -14.48 4.56
CA GLY A 22 -15.30 -15.82 5.14
C GLY A 22 -14.12 -15.88 6.12
N GLY A 23 -13.48 -14.74 6.44
CA GLY A 23 -12.37 -14.61 7.38
C GLY A 23 -12.64 -13.50 8.41
N GLU A 24 -11.95 -13.54 9.54
CA GLU A 24 -11.96 -12.46 10.54
C GLU A 24 -11.57 -11.13 9.89
N PRO A 25 -12.36 -10.04 10.09
CA PRO A 25 -12.05 -8.74 9.51
C PRO A 25 -10.70 -8.22 10.02
N THR A 26 -9.75 -7.99 9.12
CA THR A 26 -8.43 -7.45 9.48
C THR A 26 -8.47 -5.95 9.79
N GLY A 27 -9.53 -5.26 9.44
CA GLY A 27 -9.61 -3.79 9.47
C GLY A 27 -8.73 -3.10 8.43
N LYS A 28 -8.04 -3.87 7.58
CA LYS A 28 -7.08 -3.39 6.59
C LYS A 28 -7.71 -3.20 5.23
N LYS A 29 -7.28 -2.15 4.52
CA LYS A 29 -7.80 -1.74 3.21
C LYS A 29 -6.77 -1.98 2.13
N VAL A 30 -7.20 -2.59 1.02
CA VAL A 30 -6.41 -2.75 -0.21
C VAL A 30 -7.09 -1.99 -1.33
N LEU A 31 -6.36 -1.15 -2.05
CA LEU A 31 -6.84 -0.49 -3.26
C LEU A 31 -6.29 -1.24 -4.47
N ILE A 32 -7.19 -1.69 -5.35
CA ILE A 32 -6.86 -2.29 -6.64
C ILE A 32 -7.03 -1.20 -7.70
N ILE A 33 -5.99 -0.97 -8.50
CA ILE A 33 -6.01 -0.05 -9.66
C ILE A 33 -5.74 -0.89 -10.90
N ASP A 34 -6.79 -1.25 -11.63
CA ASP A 34 -6.74 -2.11 -12.82
C ASP A 34 -8.00 -1.86 -13.66
N ASP A 35 -7.85 -1.59 -14.96
CA ASP A 35 -8.98 -1.32 -15.86
C ASP A 35 -9.73 -2.58 -16.31
N ASP A 36 -9.11 -3.77 -16.15
CA ASP A 36 -9.76 -5.05 -16.43
C ASP A 36 -10.70 -5.45 -15.26
N PRO A 37 -12.02 -5.44 -15.49
CA PRO A 37 -12.98 -5.79 -14.44
C PRO A 37 -12.89 -7.26 -14.02
N THR A 38 -12.38 -8.15 -14.87
CA THR A 38 -12.23 -9.58 -14.60
C THR A 38 -11.10 -9.80 -13.60
N ILE A 39 -9.97 -9.16 -13.84
CA ILE A 39 -8.79 -9.21 -12.95
C ILE A 39 -9.11 -8.57 -11.61
N SER A 40 -9.70 -7.37 -11.62
CA SER A 40 -10.12 -6.67 -10.40
C SER A 40 -11.10 -7.50 -9.56
N ALA A 41 -12.10 -8.14 -10.19
CA ALA A 41 -13.06 -9.00 -9.48
C ALA A 41 -12.41 -10.25 -8.90
N LEU A 42 -11.45 -10.86 -9.62
CA LEU A 42 -10.69 -12.01 -9.14
C LEU A 42 -9.88 -11.65 -7.89
N MET A 43 -9.09 -10.58 -7.96
CA MET A 43 -8.28 -10.09 -6.85
C MET A 43 -9.14 -9.69 -5.65
N GLN A 44 -10.23 -8.94 -5.88
CA GLN A 44 -11.20 -8.57 -4.84
C GLN A 44 -11.72 -9.80 -4.10
N ARG A 45 -12.17 -10.82 -4.83
CA ARG A 45 -12.69 -12.05 -4.24
C ARG A 45 -11.67 -12.75 -3.35
N GLN A 46 -10.39 -12.79 -3.74
CA GLN A 46 -9.33 -13.40 -2.96
C GLN A 46 -9.02 -12.59 -1.69
N LEU A 47 -8.90 -11.27 -1.83
CA LEU A 47 -8.58 -10.38 -0.70
C LEU A 47 -9.70 -10.35 0.32
N VAL A 48 -10.96 -10.28 -0.11
CA VAL A 48 -12.13 -10.30 0.78
C VAL A 48 -12.22 -11.60 1.56
N LYS A 49 -11.93 -12.75 0.93
CA LYS A 49 -11.87 -14.05 1.64
C LYS A 49 -10.82 -14.09 2.74
N ASN A 50 -9.80 -13.25 2.65
CA ASN A 50 -8.74 -13.10 3.65
C ASN A 50 -8.97 -11.91 4.61
N GLY A 51 -10.20 -11.38 4.67
CA GLY A 51 -10.62 -10.36 5.64
C GLY A 51 -10.24 -8.92 5.30
N TYR A 52 -9.78 -8.64 4.07
CA TYR A 52 -9.44 -7.28 3.65
C TYR A 52 -10.66 -6.51 3.12
N ALA A 53 -10.76 -5.23 3.46
CA ALA A 53 -11.65 -4.31 2.76
C ALA A 53 -11.00 -3.90 1.43
N VAL A 54 -11.76 -3.94 0.34
CA VAL A 54 -11.22 -3.70 -1.01
C VAL A 54 -11.89 -2.51 -1.66
N LEU A 55 -11.07 -1.60 -2.19
CA LEU A 55 -11.43 -0.50 -3.06
C LEU A 55 -10.97 -0.84 -4.48
N ILE A 56 -11.71 -0.43 -5.49
CA ILE A 56 -11.35 -0.65 -6.90
C ILE A 56 -11.39 0.68 -7.63
N ALA A 57 -10.31 0.98 -8.34
CA ALA A 57 -10.19 2.06 -9.31
C ALA A 57 -9.95 1.48 -10.69
N LYS A 58 -10.62 2.03 -11.70
CA LYS A 58 -10.52 1.58 -13.11
C LYS A 58 -9.51 2.40 -13.93
N SER A 59 -8.84 3.35 -13.29
CA SER A 59 -7.83 4.20 -13.94
C SER A 59 -6.83 4.74 -12.92
N GLY A 60 -5.66 5.16 -13.39
CA GLY A 60 -4.66 5.82 -12.53
C GLY A 60 -5.20 7.07 -11.85
N LYS A 61 -5.99 7.89 -12.55
CA LYS A 61 -6.60 9.11 -11.99
C LYS A 61 -7.54 8.81 -10.83
N GLU A 62 -8.42 7.83 -10.98
CA GLU A 62 -9.33 7.37 -9.93
C GLU A 62 -8.55 6.78 -8.75
N GLY A 63 -7.51 5.98 -9.05
CA GLY A 63 -6.61 5.39 -8.07
C GLY A 63 -5.91 6.43 -7.19
N LEU A 64 -5.37 7.49 -7.80
CA LEU A 64 -4.76 8.61 -7.07
C LEU A 64 -5.75 9.29 -6.13
N SER A 65 -6.98 9.53 -6.57
CA SER A 65 -8.04 10.12 -5.76
C SER A 65 -8.42 9.22 -4.57
N LEU A 66 -8.66 7.93 -4.83
CA LEU A 66 -9.02 6.97 -3.79
C LEU A 66 -7.90 6.74 -2.78
N ALA A 67 -6.63 6.73 -3.23
CA ALA A 67 -5.47 6.61 -2.34
C ALA A 67 -5.43 7.74 -1.31
N LYS A 68 -5.64 8.98 -1.73
CA LYS A 68 -5.70 10.15 -0.83
C LYS A 68 -6.90 10.10 0.11
N THR A 69 -8.09 9.86 -0.41
CA THR A 69 -9.33 9.96 0.38
C THR A 69 -9.46 8.81 1.37
N HIS A 70 -9.07 7.59 1.00
CA HIS A 70 -9.33 6.40 1.80
C HIS A 70 -8.11 5.86 2.54
N GLN A 71 -6.89 6.33 2.22
CA GLN A 71 -5.65 5.92 2.87
C GLN A 71 -5.53 4.38 2.99
N PRO A 72 -5.44 3.63 1.86
CA PRO A 72 -5.34 2.18 1.90
C PRO A 72 -4.00 1.74 2.52
N ASP A 73 -3.96 0.54 3.10
CA ASP A 73 -2.75 -0.03 3.67
C ASP A 73 -1.79 -0.57 2.60
N VAL A 74 -2.32 -0.94 1.42
CA VAL A 74 -1.57 -1.43 0.25
C VAL A 74 -2.34 -1.06 -1.02
N ILE A 75 -1.61 -0.78 -2.09
CA ILE A 75 -2.16 -0.59 -3.45
C ILE A 75 -1.62 -1.70 -4.35
N THR A 76 -2.49 -2.33 -5.15
CA THR A 76 -2.09 -3.10 -6.33
C THR A 76 -2.33 -2.25 -7.57
N LEU A 77 -1.37 -2.17 -8.49
CA LEU A 77 -1.40 -1.26 -9.63
C LEU A 77 -1.01 -1.99 -10.91
N ASP A 78 -1.93 -2.03 -11.87
CA ASP A 78 -1.62 -2.52 -13.21
C ASP A 78 -0.68 -1.56 -13.95
N ILE A 79 0.24 -2.14 -14.72
CA ILE A 79 1.15 -1.37 -15.59
C ILE A 79 0.46 -0.96 -16.88
N LEU A 80 -0.34 -1.85 -17.47
CA LEU A 80 -0.92 -1.67 -18.79
C LEU A 80 -2.35 -1.16 -18.67
N MET A 81 -2.51 0.13 -18.43
CA MET A 81 -3.82 0.79 -18.42
C MET A 81 -3.92 1.82 -19.54
N PRO A 82 -5.12 2.06 -20.11
CA PRO A 82 -5.35 3.16 -21.03
C PRO A 82 -5.20 4.53 -20.34
N GLU A 83 -4.94 5.58 -21.13
CA GLU A 83 -4.78 7.00 -20.74
C GLU A 83 -3.53 7.29 -19.93
N ILE A 84 -3.47 6.83 -18.68
CA ILE A 84 -2.32 7.04 -17.79
C ILE A 84 -1.78 5.66 -17.40
N ASP A 85 -0.59 5.34 -17.88
CA ASP A 85 0.06 4.07 -17.58
C ASP A 85 0.39 3.91 -16.10
N GLY A 86 0.58 2.67 -15.66
CA GLY A 86 0.88 2.36 -14.27
C GLY A 86 2.19 2.98 -13.77
N TRP A 87 3.18 3.19 -14.65
CA TRP A 87 4.44 3.83 -14.27
C TRP A 87 4.27 5.29 -13.90
N SER A 88 3.45 6.02 -14.67
CA SER A 88 3.12 7.42 -14.40
C SER A 88 2.29 7.53 -13.12
N THR A 89 1.36 6.61 -12.91
CA THR A 89 0.55 6.52 -11.68
C THR A 89 1.43 6.23 -10.46
N LEU A 90 2.37 5.28 -10.55
CA LEU A 90 3.33 4.98 -9.48
C LEU A 90 4.15 6.22 -9.10
N ARG A 91 4.72 6.91 -10.09
CA ARG A 91 5.48 8.15 -9.85
C ARG A 91 4.63 9.20 -9.14
N ALA A 92 3.38 9.40 -9.57
CA ALA A 92 2.47 10.35 -8.94
C ALA A 92 2.15 9.96 -7.48
N LEU A 93 1.87 8.68 -7.20
CA LEU A 93 1.67 8.18 -5.84
C LEU A 93 2.89 8.42 -4.94
N LYS A 94 4.11 8.20 -5.46
CA LYS A 94 5.35 8.34 -4.69
C LYS A 94 5.84 9.78 -4.55
N ALA A 95 5.44 10.67 -5.45
CA ALA A 95 5.75 12.10 -5.35
C ALA A 95 4.85 12.83 -4.34
N ASP A 96 3.64 12.33 -4.09
CA ASP A 96 2.66 12.99 -3.26
C ASP A 96 2.85 12.66 -1.76
N PRO A 97 3.00 13.66 -0.88
CA PRO A 97 3.19 13.46 0.55
C PRO A 97 2.08 12.63 1.22
N GLU A 98 0.83 12.71 0.71
CA GLU A 98 -0.32 12.02 1.28
C GLU A 98 -0.40 10.53 0.90
N SER A 99 0.27 10.11 -0.19
CA SER A 99 0.22 8.72 -0.66
C SER A 99 1.57 8.03 -0.77
N ARG A 100 2.69 8.77 -0.74
CA ARG A 100 4.05 8.21 -0.95
C ARG A 100 4.41 7.07 0.01
N HIS A 101 3.86 7.10 1.23
CA HIS A 101 4.11 6.09 2.27
C HIS A 101 3.37 4.78 2.03
N ILE A 102 2.33 4.79 1.19
CA ILE A 102 1.53 3.60 0.91
C ILE A 102 2.33 2.65 0.02
N PRO A 103 2.55 1.39 0.44
CA PRO A 103 3.24 0.41 -0.39
C PRO A 103 2.43 0.09 -1.65
N VAL A 104 3.12 0.01 -2.79
CA VAL A 104 2.53 -0.28 -4.10
C VAL A 104 3.11 -1.58 -4.64
N ILE A 105 2.23 -2.51 -4.98
CA ILE A 105 2.53 -3.76 -5.67
C ILE A 105 2.19 -3.56 -7.14
N MET A 106 3.18 -3.67 -8.03
CA MET A 106 2.94 -3.59 -9.47
C MET A 106 2.43 -4.93 -10.01
N ALA A 107 1.41 -4.93 -10.86
CA ALA A 107 0.94 -6.12 -11.56
C ALA A 107 1.31 -6.02 -13.04
N SER A 108 1.97 -7.03 -13.61
CA SER A 108 2.47 -6.97 -14.99
C SER A 108 2.60 -8.33 -15.65
N ILE A 109 2.44 -8.35 -16.97
CA ILE A 109 2.88 -9.45 -17.83
C ILE A 109 4.36 -9.34 -18.23
N LEU A 110 4.99 -8.19 -17.98
CA LEU A 110 6.38 -7.88 -18.34
C LEU A 110 7.30 -8.00 -17.13
N ASP A 111 8.50 -8.51 -17.32
CA ASP A 111 9.52 -8.60 -16.26
C ASP A 111 10.34 -7.30 -16.17
N GLU A 112 9.70 -6.23 -15.72
CA GLU A 112 10.31 -4.91 -15.52
C GLU A 112 10.56 -4.58 -14.04
N LYS A 113 10.82 -5.59 -13.22
CA LYS A 113 10.98 -5.45 -11.75
C LYS A 113 12.01 -4.40 -11.35
N ASN A 114 13.18 -4.39 -12.01
CA ASN A 114 14.24 -3.44 -11.69
C ASN A 114 13.82 -1.97 -11.87
N LYS A 115 13.07 -1.67 -12.92
CA LYS A 115 12.52 -0.33 -13.19
C LYS A 115 11.52 0.08 -12.09
N GLY A 116 10.65 -0.84 -11.70
CA GLY A 116 9.65 -0.53 -10.70
C GLY A 116 10.22 -0.32 -9.30
N PHE A 117 11.16 -1.14 -8.86
CA PHE A 117 11.85 -0.93 -7.59
C PHE A 117 12.59 0.41 -7.56
N ALA A 118 13.24 0.80 -8.66
CA ALA A 118 13.87 2.11 -8.80
C ALA A 118 12.87 3.29 -8.69
N LEU A 119 11.61 3.07 -9.06
CA LEU A 119 10.52 4.04 -8.96
C LEU A 119 9.75 3.96 -7.62
N GLY A 120 10.15 3.09 -6.71
CA GLY A 120 9.57 2.97 -5.38
C GLY A 120 8.43 1.96 -5.26
N ALA A 121 8.28 1.01 -6.19
CA ALA A 121 7.42 -0.14 -5.99
C ALA A 121 7.92 -1.00 -4.83
N ALA A 122 6.99 -1.53 -4.04
CA ALA A 122 7.32 -2.38 -2.90
C ALA A 122 7.39 -3.88 -3.28
N ASP A 123 6.67 -4.27 -4.34
CA ASP A 123 6.66 -5.65 -4.84
C ASP A 123 6.11 -5.73 -6.27
N PHE A 124 6.15 -6.94 -6.86
CA PHE A 124 5.66 -7.25 -8.21
C PHE A 124 4.86 -8.55 -8.24
N LEU A 125 3.72 -8.51 -8.93
CA LEU A 125 2.91 -9.67 -9.28
C LEU A 125 3.00 -9.92 -10.78
N SER A 126 3.41 -11.12 -11.18
CA SER A 126 3.33 -11.54 -12.59
C SER A 126 1.90 -11.94 -12.93
N LYS A 127 1.37 -11.46 -14.05
CA LYS A 127 0.10 -11.94 -14.60
C LYS A 127 0.34 -13.22 -15.41
N PRO A 128 -0.45 -14.32 -15.23
CA PRO A 128 -1.67 -14.41 -14.41
C PRO A 128 -1.37 -14.39 -12.90
N ILE A 129 -2.19 -13.63 -12.15
CA ILE A 129 -1.96 -13.42 -10.72
C ILE A 129 -2.30 -14.67 -9.93
N GLU A 130 -1.29 -15.27 -9.31
CA GLU A 130 -1.47 -16.40 -8.42
C GLU A 130 -1.98 -15.93 -7.05
N ARG A 131 -3.02 -16.64 -6.55
CA ARG A 131 -3.69 -16.31 -5.30
C ARG A 131 -2.72 -16.22 -4.12
N ASP A 132 -1.93 -17.26 -3.91
CA ASP A 132 -1.09 -17.36 -2.71
C ASP A 132 0.01 -16.32 -2.71
N TYR A 133 0.51 -15.96 -3.90
CA TYR A 133 1.50 -14.88 -4.03
C TYR A 133 0.87 -13.51 -3.77
N LEU A 134 -0.34 -13.23 -4.29
CA LEU A 134 -1.07 -11.99 -3.97
C LEU A 134 -1.26 -11.83 -2.46
N ILE A 135 -1.78 -12.86 -1.80
CA ILE A 135 -2.09 -12.79 -0.37
C ILE A 135 -0.81 -12.66 0.47
N SER A 136 0.24 -13.41 0.17
CA SER A 136 1.52 -13.34 0.89
C SER A 136 2.19 -11.97 0.74
N SER A 137 2.16 -11.37 -0.47
CA SER A 137 2.70 -10.03 -0.72
C SER A 137 1.94 -8.96 0.06
N VAL A 138 0.61 -9.01 0.04
CA VAL A 138 -0.23 -8.07 0.81
C VAL A 138 0.00 -8.24 2.31
N GLN A 139 0.02 -9.46 2.83
CA GLN A 139 0.28 -9.73 4.26
C GLN A 139 1.65 -9.22 4.70
N ARG A 140 2.69 -9.47 3.90
CA ARG A 140 4.04 -9.03 4.17
C ARG A 140 4.13 -7.52 4.25
N LEU A 141 3.53 -6.79 3.30
CA LEU A 141 3.61 -5.34 3.24
C LEU A 141 2.76 -4.66 4.33
N ILE A 142 1.60 -5.22 4.67
CA ILE A 142 0.77 -4.74 5.78
C ILE A 142 1.42 -5.09 7.13
N GLY A 143 2.03 -6.28 7.24
CA GLY A 143 2.73 -6.74 8.46
C GLY A 143 4.02 -5.95 8.75
N GLN A 144 4.65 -5.37 7.74
CA GLN A 144 5.83 -4.51 7.89
C GLN A 144 5.56 -3.16 8.58
N LYS A 145 4.30 -2.85 8.95
CA LYS A 145 3.98 -1.78 9.92
C LYS A 145 4.35 -2.13 11.38
N LYS A 146 4.99 -3.27 11.66
CA LYS A 146 5.82 -3.36 12.86
C LYS A 146 6.97 -2.38 12.65
N ALA A 147 7.03 -1.37 13.52
CA ALA A 147 8.20 -0.50 13.59
C ALA A 147 9.45 -1.36 13.43
N ALA A 148 10.26 -1.06 12.41
CA ALA A 148 11.50 -1.82 12.22
C ALA A 148 12.30 -1.70 13.51
N THR A 149 12.70 -2.81 14.09
CA THR A 149 13.64 -2.77 15.24
C THR A 149 15.05 -2.66 14.66
N ILE A 150 15.71 -1.56 14.94
CA ILE A 150 17.06 -1.25 14.43
C ILE A 150 18.02 -1.25 15.63
N GLY A 151 19.05 -2.08 15.58
CA GLY A 151 20.15 -2.03 16.54
C GLY A 151 21.15 -0.95 16.14
N VAL A 152 21.41 0.00 17.04
CA VAL A 152 22.49 1.00 16.92
C VAL A 152 23.60 0.62 17.87
N ILE A 153 24.77 0.32 17.31
CA ILE A 153 25.98 -0.01 18.08
C ILE A 153 26.99 1.11 17.83
N GLU A 154 27.19 1.95 18.83
CA GLU A 154 28.06 3.12 18.73
C GLU A 154 28.62 3.42 20.13
N ASP A 155 29.90 3.59 20.27
CA ASP A 155 30.57 3.86 21.55
C ASP A 155 30.46 5.33 21.98
N ASP A 156 30.41 6.25 21.00
CA ASP A 156 30.12 7.67 21.25
C ASP A 156 28.64 7.87 21.63
N GLN A 157 28.41 8.34 22.85
CA GLN A 157 27.07 8.51 23.40
C GLN A 157 26.27 9.57 22.67
N ASP A 158 26.90 10.67 22.25
CA ASP A 158 26.22 11.80 21.60
C ASP A 158 25.84 11.42 20.16
N LEU A 159 26.72 10.70 19.46
CA LEU A 159 26.44 10.18 18.13
C LEU A 159 25.34 9.12 18.19
N ARG A 160 25.42 8.18 19.16
CA ARG A 160 24.39 7.14 19.34
C ARG A 160 23.02 7.76 19.59
N PHE A 161 22.94 8.76 20.47
CA PHE A 161 21.70 9.50 20.74
C PHE A 161 21.15 10.19 19.49
N THR A 162 22.02 10.87 18.73
CA THR A 162 21.62 11.56 17.50
C THR A 162 21.06 10.60 16.45
N VAL A 163 21.75 9.46 16.25
CA VAL A 163 21.31 8.42 15.29
C VAL A 163 19.97 7.83 15.73
N LYS A 164 19.80 7.55 17.02
CA LYS A 164 18.53 7.07 17.59
C LYS A 164 17.38 8.04 17.29
N GLU A 165 17.53 9.32 17.61
CA GLU A 165 16.48 10.31 17.35
C GLU A 165 16.07 10.38 15.86
N ILE A 166 17.06 10.28 14.97
CA ILE A 166 16.79 10.29 13.51
C ILE A 166 15.97 9.05 13.12
N LEU A 167 16.35 7.88 13.62
CA LEU A 167 15.68 6.62 13.28
C LEU A 167 14.28 6.52 13.90
N GLU A 168 14.09 6.96 15.14
CA GLU A 168 12.77 6.98 15.79
C GLU A 168 11.79 7.92 15.09
N LYS A 169 12.24 9.03 14.50
CA LYS A 169 11.42 9.90 13.63
C LYS A 169 10.89 9.19 12.37
N THR A 170 11.54 8.10 11.95
CA THR A 170 11.03 7.26 10.86
C THR A 170 9.98 6.24 11.29
N GLY A 171 9.69 6.16 12.60
CA GLY A 171 8.78 5.19 13.20
C GLY A 171 9.46 3.86 13.56
N ALA A 172 10.79 3.78 13.53
CA ALA A 172 11.53 2.60 13.97
C ALA A 172 11.59 2.51 15.51
N THR A 173 11.62 1.28 16.03
CA THR A 173 12.04 1.02 17.42
C THR A 173 13.55 0.86 17.43
N VAL A 174 14.27 1.67 18.23
CA VAL A 174 15.73 1.61 18.26
C VAL A 174 16.20 0.90 19.54
N LEU A 175 17.03 -0.13 19.37
CA LEU A 175 17.78 -0.78 20.43
C LEU A 175 19.21 -0.23 20.41
N GLU A 176 19.72 0.17 21.57
CA GLU A 176 21.03 0.79 21.69
C GLU A 176 22.02 -0.14 22.37
N ALA A 177 23.26 -0.12 21.90
CA ALA A 177 24.39 -0.75 22.55
C ALA A 177 25.65 0.11 22.36
N SER A 178 26.46 0.22 23.39
CA SER A 178 27.75 0.95 23.35
C SER A 178 28.86 0.13 22.68
N HIS A 179 28.72 -1.18 22.63
CA HIS A 179 29.69 -2.10 22.00
C HIS A 179 29.07 -3.45 21.68
N GLY A 180 29.77 -4.23 20.85
CA GLY A 180 29.28 -5.51 20.32
C GLY A 180 28.89 -6.54 21.39
N LYS A 181 29.53 -6.59 22.55
CA LYS A 181 29.14 -7.48 23.65
C LYS A 181 27.76 -7.13 24.21
N GLU A 182 27.48 -5.86 24.39
CA GLU A 182 26.19 -5.38 24.89
C GLU A 182 25.10 -5.66 23.87
N ALA A 183 25.39 -5.49 22.57
CA ALA A 183 24.46 -5.77 21.49
C ALA A 183 23.90 -7.20 21.53
N PHE A 184 24.73 -8.21 21.84
CA PHE A 184 24.27 -9.59 22.00
C PHE A 184 23.32 -9.83 23.18
N SER A 185 23.20 -8.89 24.09
CA SER A 185 22.31 -8.98 25.26
C SER A 185 20.99 -8.26 25.01
N VAL A 186 20.96 -7.36 24.02
CA VAL A 186 19.82 -6.47 23.71
C VAL A 186 19.06 -6.93 22.47
N LEU A 187 19.70 -7.70 21.60
CA LEU A 187 19.12 -8.31 20.37
C LEU A 187 18.63 -9.73 20.64
#